data_75f8ec08bd380a0f38af33f2795f16df
#
_entry.id   75f8ec08bd380a0f38af33f2795f16df
#
_cell.length_a   1.000
_cell.length_b   1.000
_cell.length_c   1.000
_cell.angle_alpha   90.00
_cell.angle_beta   90.00
_cell.angle_gamma   90.00
#
_symmetry.space_group_name_H-M   'P 1'
#
loop_
_entity.id
_entity.type
_entity.pdbx_description
1 polymer ?
#
loop_
_entity_poly.entity_id
_entity_poly.type
_entity_poly.pdbx_seq_one_letter_code
_entity_poly.pdbx_strand_id
1 'polypeptide(L)'
;MRFLPRAALTTAFVLGFQPLAHADSYTAISNTAMSITGDIEMDDFSITFANGTSMELSDLVADHFVVDGRNVPASVYRVADPADPELENGNTLCGNGAVTYMASWGTGRDMTLAVFTGDEAPESDAEMCASYSYEIIG
;
A
#
# COMPACT_ATOMS: atom_id res chain seq x y z
N MET A 1 48.41 33.85 -12.14
CA MET A 1 47.85 33.38 -12.00
C MET A 1 46.91 32.95 -11.77
N ARG A 2 46.70 32.67 -11.73
CA ARG A 2 45.96 32.18 -11.55
C ARG A 2 45.00 31.82 -11.22
N PHE A 3 44.41 31.54 -11.11
CA PHE A 3 43.54 31.07 -10.84
C PHE A 3 42.61 30.66 -10.69
N LEU A 4 42.19 30.27 -10.55
CA LEU A 4 41.40 29.74 -10.46
C LEU A 4 40.42 29.39 -10.21
N PRO A 5 39.83 29.10 -10.06
CA PRO A 5 38.93 28.69 -9.86
C PRO A 5 38.15 28.22 -9.50
N ARG A 6 37.75 28.05 -9.56
CA ARG A 6 37.03 27.54 -9.29
C ARG A 6 36.05 27.18 -9.08
N ALA A 7 35.67 26.76 -9.08
CA ALA A 7 34.85 26.44 -8.95
C ALA A 7 34.03 25.75 -8.69
N ALA A 8 33.65 25.50 -8.61
CA ALA A 8 32.88 24.86 -8.45
C ALA A 8 31.87 24.59 -8.09
N LEU A 9 31.57 24.44 -8.11
CA LEU A 9 30.75 24.12 -7.88
C LEU A 9 29.81 23.73 -7.69
N THR A 10 29.44 23.45 -7.53
CA THR A 10 28.64 23.15 -7.40
C THR A 10 27.67 22.59 -7.42
N THR A 11 27.31 22.31 -7.62
CA THR A 11 26.50 21.68 -7.84
C THR A 11 25.76 21.03 -7.20
N ALA A 12 25.79 20.68 -6.95
CA ALA A 12 25.23 19.92 -6.29
C ALA A 12 23.86 20.06 -6.01
N PHE A 13 23.39 20.53 -5.87
CA PHE A 13 22.26 20.64 -5.54
C PHE A 13 21.17 20.20 -6.19
N VAL A 14 21.45 19.75 -6.98
CA VAL A 14 20.51 19.19 -7.70
C VAL A 14 19.83 18.11 -7.08
N LEU A 15 20.43 17.62 -6.14
CA LEU A 15 19.94 16.52 -5.48
C LEU A 15 18.60 16.74 -4.89
N GLY A 16 18.29 17.95 -4.61
CA GLY A 16 17.04 18.23 -4.03
C GLY A 16 15.86 17.96 -4.90
N PHE A 17 16.10 17.58 -6.14
CA PHE A 17 15.01 17.36 -7.04
C PHE A 17 14.61 15.91 -7.21
N GLN A 18 15.02 15.05 -6.34
CA GLN A 18 14.52 13.71 -6.41
C GLN A 18 13.04 13.77 -6.08
N PRO A 19 12.21 13.14 -6.90
CA PRO A 19 10.80 13.10 -6.60
C PRO A 19 10.62 12.29 -5.32
N LEU A 20 9.91 12.84 -4.39
CA LEU A 20 9.53 12.10 -3.22
C LEU A 20 8.38 11.19 -3.62
N ALA A 21 8.43 9.96 -3.18
CA ALA A 21 7.31 9.09 -3.33
C ALA A 21 6.21 9.65 -2.45
N HIS A 22 5.10 10.02 -3.03
CA HIS A 22 3.96 10.52 -2.28
C HIS A 22 3.01 9.37 -2.05
N ALA A 23 2.71 9.10 -0.79
CA ALA A 23 1.64 8.19 -0.47
C ALA A 23 0.33 8.86 -0.86
N ASP A 24 -0.55 8.11 -1.50
CA ASP A 24 -1.90 8.59 -1.73
C ASP A 24 -2.70 8.41 -0.46
N SER A 25 -3.62 9.34 -0.23
CA SER A 25 -4.52 9.30 0.93
C SER A 25 -5.88 8.77 0.49
N TYR A 26 -6.44 7.89 1.28
CA TYR A 26 -7.70 7.24 0.97
C TYR A 26 -8.64 7.32 2.15
N THR A 27 -9.90 7.66 1.88
CA THR A 27 -10.95 7.71 2.89
C THR A 27 -11.66 6.36 2.94
N ALA A 28 -11.83 5.81 4.13
CA ALA A 28 -12.54 4.56 4.32
C ALA A 28 -14.02 4.75 3.99
N ILE A 29 -14.57 3.89 3.13
CA ILE A 29 -15.99 3.99 2.75
C ILE A 29 -16.78 2.73 3.04
N SER A 30 -16.13 1.57 3.24
CA SER A 30 -16.86 0.37 3.66
C SER A 30 -16.94 0.32 5.18
N ASN A 31 -17.92 -0.41 5.70
CA ASN A 31 -18.06 -0.56 7.15
C ASN A 31 -16.82 -1.18 7.77
N THR A 32 -16.23 -2.18 7.11
CA THR A 32 -15.02 -2.82 7.61
C THR A 32 -13.85 -1.85 7.61
N ALA A 33 -13.71 -1.07 6.55
CA ALA A 33 -12.61 -0.07 6.50
C ALA A 33 -12.80 0.97 7.61
N MET A 34 -14.02 1.48 7.79
CA MET A 34 -14.27 2.49 8.80
C MET A 34 -14.03 1.98 10.22
N SER A 35 -14.28 0.70 10.48
CA SER A 35 -14.18 0.17 11.85
C SER A 35 -12.84 -0.50 12.13
N ILE A 36 -12.06 -0.83 11.12
CA ILE A 36 -10.80 -1.57 11.30
C ILE A 36 -9.59 -0.74 10.90
N THR A 37 -9.48 -0.38 9.63
CA THR A 37 -8.29 0.33 9.17
C THR A 37 -8.37 1.84 9.37
N GLY A 38 -9.58 2.40 9.34
CA GLY A 38 -9.77 3.84 9.21
C GLY A 38 -9.25 4.30 7.86
N ASP A 39 -9.04 5.59 7.74
CA ASP A 39 -8.44 6.16 6.53
C ASP A 39 -6.98 5.72 6.46
N ILE A 40 -6.48 5.52 5.25
CA ILE A 40 -5.11 5.01 5.07
C ILE A 40 -4.31 5.91 4.13
N GLU A 41 -2.98 5.77 4.23
CA GLU A 41 -2.06 6.30 3.24
C GLU A 41 -1.29 5.13 2.68
N MET A 42 -1.12 5.09 1.38
CA MET A 42 -0.48 3.94 0.74
C MET A 42 0.28 4.37 -0.51
N ASP A 43 1.46 3.80 -0.68
CA ASP A 43 2.23 3.91 -1.91
C ASP A 43 2.74 2.50 -2.27
N ASP A 44 3.71 2.41 -3.19
CA ASP A 44 4.23 1.11 -3.61
C ASP A 44 5.12 0.46 -2.56
N PHE A 45 5.44 1.15 -1.47
CA PHE A 45 6.42 0.69 -0.49
C PHE A 45 5.85 0.46 0.89
N SER A 46 4.71 1.05 1.21
CA SER A 46 4.14 0.92 2.55
C SER A 46 2.67 1.31 2.59
N ILE A 47 2.01 0.85 3.63
CA ILE A 47 0.66 1.28 3.95
C ILE A 47 0.67 1.72 5.42
N THR A 48 0.03 2.85 5.70
CA THR A 48 -0.10 3.37 7.06
C THR A 48 -1.59 3.48 7.38
N PHE A 49 -1.98 2.88 8.48
CA PHE A 49 -3.37 2.85 8.93
C PHE A 49 -3.67 4.05 9.83
N ALA A 50 -4.96 4.30 10.07
CA ALA A 50 -5.38 5.48 10.82
C ALA A 50 -4.78 5.56 12.23
N ASN A 51 -4.51 4.43 12.87
CA ASN A 51 -3.94 4.42 14.21
C ASN A 51 -2.42 4.63 14.23
N GLY A 52 -1.81 4.85 13.06
CA GLY A 52 -0.37 5.09 12.95
C GLY A 52 0.46 3.85 12.67
N THR A 53 -0.14 2.66 12.74
CA THR A 53 0.57 1.43 12.42
C THR A 53 0.88 1.38 10.92
N SER A 54 2.08 0.93 10.58
CA SER A 54 2.51 0.81 9.17
C SER A 54 2.96 -0.61 8.89
N MET A 55 2.81 -1.00 7.62
CA MET A 55 3.38 -2.26 7.12
C MET A 55 4.14 -1.95 5.84
N GLU A 56 5.34 -2.52 5.74
CA GLU A 56 6.16 -2.32 4.55
C GLU A 56 5.84 -3.38 3.50
N LEU A 57 5.89 -2.96 2.24
CA LEU A 57 5.63 -3.82 1.09
C LEU A 57 6.95 -4.00 0.36
N SER A 58 7.41 -5.24 0.23
CA SER A 58 8.77 -5.49 -0.29
C SER A 58 8.83 -5.59 -1.81
N ASP A 59 7.79 -6.14 -2.42
CA ASP A 59 7.78 -6.41 -3.86
C ASP A 59 6.40 -6.26 -4.44
N LEU A 60 6.33 -5.73 -5.65
CA LEU A 60 5.13 -5.84 -6.47
C LEU A 60 5.27 -7.15 -7.24
N VAL A 61 4.43 -8.12 -6.91
CA VAL A 61 4.57 -9.48 -7.46
C VAL A 61 3.64 -9.76 -8.62
N ALA A 62 2.63 -8.91 -8.84
CA ALA A 62 1.76 -9.03 -10.01
C ALA A 62 1.06 -7.71 -10.26
N ASP A 63 0.70 -7.47 -11.54
CA ASP A 63 0.00 -6.26 -11.96
C ASP A 63 -1.42 -6.54 -12.45
N HIS A 64 -1.90 -7.75 -12.21
CA HIS A 64 -3.28 -8.12 -12.53
C HIS A 64 -3.74 -9.19 -11.55
N PHE A 65 -5.06 -9.38 -11.49
CA PHE A 65 -5.65 -10.18 -10.43
C PHE A 65 -7.05 -10.59 -10.87
N VAL A 66 -7.58 -11.67 -10.33
CA VAL A 66 -8.92 -12.12 -10.69
C VAL A 66 -9.90 -11.71 -9.59
N VAL A 67 -10.90 -10.91 -9.96
CA VAL A 67 -11.95 -10.45 -9.05
C VAL A 67 -13.29 -10.90 -9.62
N ASP A 68 -14.03 -11.68 -8.85
CA ASP A 68 -15.33 -12.23 -9.28
C ASP A 68 -15.21 -12.93 -10.62
N GLY A 69 -14.13 -13.68 -10.80
CA GLY A 69 -13.93 -14.46 -12.02
C GLY A 69 -13.41 -13.67 -13.22
N ARG A 70 -13.11 -12.37 -13.04
CA ARG A 70 -12.62 -11.52 -14.12
C ARG A 70 -11.21 -11.05 -13.84
N ASN A 71 -10.38 -11.05 -14.88
CA ASN A 71 -9.03 -10.54 -14.77
C ASN A 71 -9.07 -9.01 -14.82
N VAL A 72 -8.56 -8.36 -13.77
CA VAL A 72 -8.56 -6.90 -13.67
C VAL A 72 -7.16 -6.39 -13.43
N PRO A 73 -6.86 -5.14 -13.85
CA PRO A 73 -5.61 -4.49 -13.45
C PRO A 73 -5.59 -4.33 -11.93
N ALA A 74 -4.48 -4.67 -11.31
CA ALA A 74 -4.36 -4.63 -9.86
C ALA A 74 -2.89 -4.54 -9.50
N SER A 75 -2.61 -4.23 -8.23
CA SER A 75 -1.25 -4.30 -7.70
C SER A 75 -1.26 -5.33 -6.59
N VAL A 76 -0.43 -6.36 -6.72
CA VAL A 76 -0.31 -7.41 -5.71
C VAL A 76 1.06 -7.29 -5.07
N TYR A 77 1.10 -7.07 -3.77
CA TYR A 77 2.33 -6.81 -3.03
C TYR A 77 2.61 -7.90 -2.01
N ARG A 78 3.89 -8.21 -1.87
CA ARG A 78 4.37 -9.04 -0.75
C ARG A 78 4.58 -8.13 0.46
N VAL A 79 4.11 -8.56 1.62
CA VAL A 79 4.36 -7.84 2.88
C VAL A 79 5.75 -8.22 3.37
N ALA A 80 6.58 -7.22 3.68
CA ALA A 80 7.96 -7.47 4.08
C ALA A 80 8.04 -8.25 5.40
N ASP A 81 7.28 -7.82 6.40
CA ASP A 81 7.27 -8.47 7.71
C ASP A 81 5.83 -8.88 8.01
N PRO A 82 5.45 -10.11 7.66
CA PRO A 82 4.07 -10.55 7.87
C PRO A 82 3.60 -10.36 9.30
N ALA A 83 2.42 -9.80 9.46
CA ALA A 83 1.83 -9.54 10.76
C ALA A 83 0.32 -9.37 10.60
N ASP A 84 -0.40 -9.49 11.69
CA ASP A 84 -1.82 -9.16 11.74
C ASP A 84 -1.98 -8.07 12.80
N PRO A 85 -1.68 -6.81 12.44
CA PRO A 85 -1.64 -5.74 13.43
C PRO A 85 -2.99 -5.43 14.03
N GLU A 86 -2.96 -5.02 15.28
CA GLU A 86 -4.14 -4.52 15.96
C GLU A 86 -4.36 -3.07 15.52
N LEU A 87 -5.56 -2.77 15.05
CA LEU A 87 -5.90 -1.49 14.45
C LEU A 87 -7.02 -0.83 15.26
N GLU A 88 -7.94 -0.14 14.58
CA GLU A 88 -9.00 0.59 15.26
C GLU A 88 -9.92 -0.34 16.03
N ASN A 89 -10.38 0.10 17.18
CA ASN A 89 -11.35 -0.61 18.01
C ASN A 89 -10.87 -1.98 18.49
N GLY A 90 -9.55 -2.20 18.51
CA GLY A 90 -8.99 -3.51 18.91
C GLY A 90 -9.13 -4.57 17.85
N ASN A 91 -9.58 -4.25 16.66
CA ASN A 91 -9.70 -5.20 15.56
C ASN A 91 -8.36 -5.43 14.89
N THR A 92 -8.16 -6.62 14.34
CA THR A 92 -6.95 -6.89 13.57
C THR A 92 -7.27 -6.86 12.08
N LEU A 93 -6.21 -6.76 11.27
CA LEU A 93 -6.36 -6.58 9.84
C LEU A 93 -7.01 -7.80 9.16
N CYS A 94 -6.69 -8.98 9.61
CA CYS A 94 -7.17 -10.22 8.99
C CYS A 94 -7.98 -11.09 9.97
N GLY A 95 -7.46 -11.29 11.18
CA GLY A 95 -8.16 -12.03 12.21
C GLY A 95 -7.79 -13.50 12.31
N ASN A 96 -7.05 -14.04 11.35
CA ASN A 96 -6.74 -15.47 11.38
C ASN A 96 -5.31 -15.79 10.93
N GLY A 97 -4.39 -14.90 11.16
CA GLY A 97 -2.98 -15.15 10.86
C GLY A 97 -2.28 -13.93 10.31
N ALA A 98 -0.98 -14.04 10.14
CA ALA A 98 -0.15 -12.94 9.66
C ALA A 98 -0.47 -12.65 8.18
N VAL A 99 -0.64 -11.37 7.87
CA VAL A 99 -0.89 -10.94 6.49
C VAL A 99 0.44 -11.00 5.73
N THR A 100 0.44 -11.78 4.66
CA THR A 100 1.63 -12.02 3.83
C THR A 100 1.58 -11.29 2.50
N TYR A 101 0.40 -11.00 1.99
CA TYR A 101 0.20 -10.30 0.72
C TYR A 101 -0.98 -9.36 0.81
N MET A 102 -0.94 -8.32 -0.02
CA MET A 102 -2.05 -7.38 -0.20
C MET A 102 -2.26 -7.16 -1.68
N ALA A 103 -3.51 -7.01 -2.08
CA ALA A 103 -3.85 -6.67 -3.45
C ALA A 103 -4.74 -5.44 -3.45
N SER A 104 -4.50 -4.52 -4.37
CA SER A 104 -5.35 -3.34 -4.52
C SER A 104 -5.82 -3.22 -5.96
N TRP A 105 -7.07 -2.84 -6.14
CA TRP A 105 -7.65 -2.58 -7.45
C TRP A 105 -8.79 -1.59 -7.30
N GLY A 106 -9.24 -1.06 -8.44
CA GLY A 106 -10.35 -0.14 -8.41
C GLY A 106 -10.52 0.57 -9.72
N THR A 107 -11.58 1.36 -9.81
CA THR A 107 -11.86 2.18 -10.99
C THR A 107 -12.18 3.59 -10.52
N GLY A 108 -11.71 4.58 -11.30
CA GLY A 108 -11.96 5.97 -10.97
C GLY A 108 -11.34 6.34 -9.64
N ARG A 109 -12.18 6.76 -8.71
CA ARG A 109 -11.72 7.18 -7.38
C ARG A 109 -11.80 6.09 -6.33
N ASP A 110 -12.41 4.95 -6.69
CA ASP A 110 -12.60 3.86 -5.73
C ASP A 110 -11.43 2.90 -5.73
N MET A 111 -11.10 2.40 -4.56
CA MET A 111 -10.03 1.41 -4.41
C MET A 111 -10.48 0.36 -3.40
N THR A 112 -10.25 -0.90 -3.73
CA THR A 112 -10.45 -2.02 -2.81
C THR A 112 -9.07 -2.58 -2.46
N LEU A 113 -8.88 -2.85 -1.19
CA LEU A 113 -7.68 -3.51 -0.68
C LEU A 113 -8.09 -4.84 -0.09
N ALA A 114 -7.47 -5.91 -0.54
CA ALA A 114 -7.68 -7.25 0.03
C ALA A 114 -6.39 -7.72 0.69
N VAL A 115 -6.53 -8.48 1.76
CA VAL A 115 -5.39 -9.00 2.51
C VAL A 115 -5.44 -10.53 2.54
N PHE A 116 -4.26 -11.14 2.57
CA PHE A 116 -4.09 -12.59 2.40
C PHE A 116 -3.08 -13.12 3.41
N THR A 117 -3.26 -14.37 3.82
CA THR A 117 -2.37 -15.02 4.78
C THR A 117 -1.64 -16.22 4.18
N GLY A 118 -1.78 -16.48 2.89
CA GLY A 118 -1.16 -17.65 2.25
C GLY A 118 0.34 -17.50 2.09
N ASP A 119 0.99 -18.62 1.82
CA ASP A 119 2.44 -18.64 1.61
C ASP A 119 2.82 -18.26 0.18
N GLU A 120 1.87 -18.29 -0.74
CA GLU A 120 2.11 -17.98 -2.15
C GLU A 120 1.31 -16.77 -2.55
N ALA A 121 1.80 -16.06 -3.57
CA ALA A 121 1.11 -14.89 -4.08
C ALA A 121 -0.31 -15.25 -4.50
N PRO A 122 -1.31 -14.50 -4.05
CA PRO A 122 -2.70 -14.80 -4.40
C PRO A 122 -2.98 -14.44 -5.84
N GLU A 123 -3.87 -15.20 -6.49
CA GLU A 123 -4.24 -14.95 -7.87
C GLU A 123 -5.68 -14.43 -7.99
N SER A 124 -6.46 -14.51 -6.92
CA SER A 124 -7.84 -14.06 -6.96
C SER A 124 -8.32 -13.63 -5.57
N ASP A 125 -9.44 -12.89 -5.58
CA ASP A 125 -10.08 -12.43 -4.36
C ASP A 125 -10.72 -13.58 -3.58
N ALA A 126 -10.86 -14.75 -4.18
CA ALA A 126 -11.42 -15.90 -3.48
C ALA A 126 -10.57 -16.34 -2.29
N GLU A 127 -9.28 -15.97 -2.28
CA GLU A 127 -8.34 -16.37 -1.24
C GLU A 127 -8.22 -15.36 -0.10
N MET A 128 -8.85 -14.20 -0.20
CA MET A 128 -8.68 -13.13 0.78
C MET A 128 -9.28 -13.47 2.13
N CYS A 129 -8.65 -13.00 3.21
CA CYS A 129 -9.23 -13.11 4.54
C CYS A 129 -10.09 -11.90 4.88
N ALA A 130 -9.85 -10.76 4.23
CA ALA A 130 -10.64 -9.56 4.45
C ALA A 130 -10.45 -8.60 3.29
N SER A 131 -11.41 -7.70 3.10
CA SER A 131 -11.28 -6.62 2.13
C SER A 131 -11.85 -5.33 2.69
N TYR A 132 -11.33 -4.22 2.17
CA TYR A 132 -11.62 -2.87 2.65
C TYR A 132 -11.79 -1.97 1.44
N SER A 133 -12.78 -1.09 1.48
CA SER A 133 -13.03 -0.19 0.36
C SER A 133 -12.80 1.26 0.76
N TYR A 134 -12.19 2.00 -0.17
CA TYR A 134 -11.77 3.37 0.05
C TYR A 134 -12.08 4.23 -1.17
N GLU A 135 -12.04 5.55 -0.95
CA GLU A 135 -12.09 6.52 -2.03
C GLU A 135 -10.84 7.39 -1.92
N ILE A 136 -10.16 7.61 -3.05
CA ILE A 136 -8.95 8.41 -3.04
C ILE A 136 -9.29 9.87 -2.78
N ILE A 137 -8.48 10.52 -1.95
CA ILE A 137 -8.63 11.92 -1.63
C ILE A 137 -7.71 12.68 -2.59
N GLY A 138 -8.29 13.49 -3.34
CA GLY A 138 -7.46 14.25 -4.18
C GLY A 138 -7.40 14.95 -5.11
#